data_8af8b277aaac1ef975b0e91c05dfcaba
#
_entry.id   8af8b277aaac1ef975b0e91c05dfcaba
#
_cell.length_a   1.000
_cell.length_b   1.000
_cell.length_c   1.000
_cell.angle_alpha   90.00
_cell.angle_beta   90.00
_cell.angle_gamma   90.00
#
_symmetry.space_group_name_H-M   'P 1'
#
loop_
_entity.id
_entity.type
_entity.pdbx_description
1 polymer ?
#
loop_
_entity_poly.entity_id
_entity_poly.type
_entity_poly.pdbx_seq_one_letter_code
_entity_poly.pdbx_strand_id
1 'polypeptide(L)'
;MWSRLRDDGRARRLTLAFVVYVAATAVYFACASRQTLTEHTPFNHFALLAEGWLKGRLDLGGPPPGYAQNNDFAEVGGRWFIVFPPFPALLLLPLVKLGGSAVRVQDGQFFLWLAGIAPAVLFLCIEKLRRMGLTGRTTRFSLLLSLLFAFGTVYFFTAEQGTVWFAAHVVGTAIAALYVLCALDAERPVLAGVL
;
A
#
# COMPACT_ATOMS: atom_id res chain seq x y z
N MET A 1 -28.73 -18.39 18.64
CA MET A 1 -29.27 -17.07 18.19
C MET A 1 -28.21 -15.98 18.27
N TRP A 2 -27.50 -15.79 19.36
CA TRP A 2 -26.44 -14.76 19.54
C TRP A 2 -25.20 -14.95 18.65
N SER A 3 -24.80 -16.17 18.30
CA SER A 3 -23.70 -16.43 17.38
C SER A 3 -24.01 -15.94 15.95
N ARG A 4 -25.23 -16.22 15.43
CA ARG A 4 -25.64 -15.77 14.09
C ARG A 4 -25.66 -14.24 13.97
N LEU A 5 -26.22 -13.53 14.98
CA LEU A 5 -26.23 -12.05 14.96
C LEU A 5 -24.84 -11.43 14.98
N ARG A 6 -23.86 -12.12 15.60
CA ARG A 6 -22.46 -11.69 15.62
C ARG A 6 -21.78 -11.93 14.26
N ASP A 7 -22.11 -13.04 13.61
CA ASP A 7 -21.59 -13.41 12.29
C ASP A 7 -22.14 -12.51 11.20
N ASP A 8 -23.44 -12.20 11.23
CA ASP A 8 -24.08 -11.28 10.28
C ASP A 8 -23.46 -9.87 10.37
N GLY A 9 -23.20 -9.38 11.55
CA GLY A 9 -22.53 -8.09 11.75
C GLY A 9 -21.06 -8.07 11.30
N ARG A 10 -20.34 -9.19 11.41
CA ARG A 10 -18.98 -9.33 10.91
C ARG A 10 -18.95 -9.36 9.38
N ALA A 11 -19.78 -10.22 8.79
CA ALA A 11 -19.89 -10.32 7.33
C ALA A 11 -20.21 -8.96 6.71
N ARG A 12 -21.20 -8.25 7.23
CA ARG A 12 -21.57 -6.92 6.75
C ARG A 12 -20.40 -5.92 6.81
N ARG A 13 -19.62 -5.89 7.91
CA ARG A 13 -18.45 -4.99 8.01
C ARG A 13 -17.37 -5.32 6.99
N LEU A 14 -17.07 -6.61 6.79
CA LEU A 14 -16.10 -7.04 5.79
C LEU A 14 -16.57 -6.71 4.37
N THR A 15 -17.85 -6.90 4.07
CA THR A 15 -18.44 -6.49 2.79
C THR A 15 -18.30 -4.98 2.57
N LEU A 16 -18.62 -4.15 3.58
CA LEU A 16 -18.47 -2.71 3.46
C LEU A 16 -17.00 -2.28 3.30
N ALA A 17 -16.07 -2.91 4.03
CA ALA A 17 -14.64 -2.68 3.83
C ALA A 17 -14.19 -3.05 2.42
N PHE A 18 -14.66 -4.18 1.91
CA PHE A 18 -14.38 -4.58 0.53
C PHE A 18 -14.97 -3.60 -0.50
N VAL A 19 -16.18 -3.10 -0.28
CA VAL A 19 -16.77 -2.06 -1.13
C VAL A 19 -15.94 -0.77 -1.09
N VAL A 20 -15.46 -0.34 0.09
CA VAL A 20 -14.55 0.81 0.21
C VAL A 20 -13.25 0.56 -0.55
N TYR A 21 -12.66 -0.63 -0.43
CA TYR A 21 -11.47 -1.02 -1.18
C TYR A 21 -11.68 -0.91 -2.68
N VAL A 22 -12.74 -1.54 -3.20
CA VAL A 22 -13.04 -1.55 -4.64
C VAL A 22 -13.32 -0.15 -5.16
N ALA A 23 -14.13 0.63 -4.43
CA ALA A 23 -14.47 2.00 -4.84
C ALA A 23 -13.23 2.92 -4.84
N ALA A 24 -12.41 2.87 -3.79
CA ALA A 24 -11.19 3.67 -3.71
C ALA A 24 -10.20 3.27 -4.82
N THR A 25 -9.94 1.98 -4.98
CA THR A 25 -9.04 1.46 -6.02
C THR A 25 -9.53 1.86 -7.42
N ALA A 26 -10.83 1.71 -7.71
CA ALA A 26 -11.39 2.09 -9.00
C ALA A 26 -11.21 3.58 -9.33
N VAL A 27 -11.40 4.45 -8.33
CA VAL A 27 -11.18 5.89 -8.49
C VAL A 27 -9.69 6.20 -8.71
N TYR A 28 -8.78 5.57 -7.96
CA TYR A 28 -7.34 5.76 -8.17
C TYR A 28 -6.91 5.32 -9.57
N PHE A 29 -7.39 4.18 -10.05
CA PHE A 29 -7.16 3.74 -11.43
C PHE A 29 -7.71 4.71 -12.47
N ALA A 30 -8.90 5.27 -12.23
CA ALA A 30 -9.53 6.23 -13.14
C ALA A 30 -8.77 7.58 -13.20
N CYS A 31 -8.07 7.96 -12.12
CA CYS A 31 -7.32 9.22 -12.02
C CYS A 31 -5.84 9.06 -12.36
N ALA A 32 -5.29 7.85 -12.25
CA ALA A 32 -3.88 7.59 -12.53
C ALA A 32 -3.51 7.89 -13.99
N SER A 33 -2.25 8.27 -14.21
CA SER A 33 -1.74 8.55 -15.54
C SER A 33 -1.75 7.29 -16.41
N ARG A 34 -1.88 7.48 -17.74
CA ARG A 34 -1.78 6.37 -18.69
C ARG A 34 -0.46 5.62 -18.53
N GLN A 35 0.64 6.33 -18.31
CA GLN A 35 1.95 5.73 -18.09
C GLN A 35 1.96 4.78 -16.87
N THR A 36 1.40 5.22 -15.74
CA THR A 36 1.27 4.38 -14.53
C THR A 36 0.45 3.10 -14.79
N LEU A 37 -0.54 3.17 -15.68
CA LEU A 37 -1.47 2.05 -15.93
C LEU A 37 -0.93 1.03 -16.94
N THR A 38 -0.22 1.48 -17.99
CA THR A 38 0.03 0.63 -19.15
C THR A 38 1.50 0.42 -19.46
N GLU A 39 2.39 1.17 -18.81
CA GLU A 39 3.81 1.14 -19.08
C GLU A 39 4.60 0.79 -17.81
N HIS A 40 5.80 0.29 -18.01
CA HIS A 40 6.82 0.30 -16.99
C HIS A 40 7.22 1.74 -16.71
N THR A 41 7.10 2.19 -15.45
CA THR A 41 7.46 3.56 -15.13
C THR A 41 8.98 3.74 -15.07
N PRO A 42 9.53 4.91 -15.46
CA PRO A 42 10.95 5.17 -15.27
C PRO A 42 11.35 5.24 -13.79
N PHE A 43 10.37 5.39 -12.89
CA PHE A 43 10.55 5.50 -11.44
C PHE A 43 10.42 4.15 -10.72
N ASN A 44 11.00 3.12 -11.28
CA ASN A 44 10.86 1.71 -10.86
C ASN A 44 11.87 1.26 -9.79
N HIS A 45 12.25 2.11 -8.89
CA HIS A 45 13.26 1.88 -7.84
C HIS A 45 13.07 0.55 -7.12
N PHE A 46 11.84 0.24 -6.70
CA PHE A 46 11.56 -0.98 -5.95
C PHE A 46 11.65 -2.25 -6.81
N ALA A 47 11.31 -2.17 -8.10
CA ALA A 47 11.51 -3.28 -9.01
C ALA A 47 13.01 -3.52 -9.27
N LEU A 48 13.80 -2.47 -9.41
CA LEU A 48 15.28 -2.55 -9.52
C LEU A 48 15.91 -3.14 -8.26
N LEU A 49 15.44 -2.74 -7.07
CA LEU A 49 15.93 -3.29 -5.81
C LEU A 49 15.60 -4.80 -5.71
N ALA A 50 14.38 -5.19 -6.05
CA ALA A 50 13.96 -6.59 -6.07
C ALA A 50 14.80 -7.41 -7.07
N GLU A 51 15.09 -6.85 -8.25
CA GLU A 51 15.96 -7.50 -9.25
C GLU A 51 17.39 -7.67 -8.73
N GLY A 52 17.94 -6.65 -8.05
CA GLY A 52 19.24 -6.74 -7.38
C GLY A 52 19.30 -7.91 -6.39
N TRP A 53 18.29 -8.04 -5.54
CA TRP A 53 18.19 -9.14 -4.57
C TRP A 53 18.09 -10.52 -5.24
N LEU A 54 17.33 -10.65 -6.31
CA LEU A 54 17.24 -11.91 -7.07
C LEU A 54 18.58 -12.30 -7.69
N LYS A 55 19.47 -11.33 -7.94
CA LYS A 55 20.84 -11.54 -8.44
C LYS A 55 21.89 -11.61 -7.31
N GLY A 56 21.46 -11.70 -6.05
CA GLY A 56 22.35 -11.77 -4.87
C GLY A 56 23.09 -10.47 -4.58
N ARG A 57 22.58 -9.31 -5.00
CA ARG A 57 23.19 -7.99 -4.83
C ARG A 57 22.29 -7.06 -4.03
N LEU A 58 22.90 -6.11 -3.32
CA LEU A 58 22.20 -5.02 -2.63
C LEU A 58 22.25 -3.70 -3.42
N ASP A 59 23.13 -3.62 -4.42
CA ASP A 59 23.28 -2.47 -5.33
C ASP A 59 22.53 -2.67 -6.65
N LEU A 60 22.48 -1.63 -7.45
CA LEU A 60 21.86 -1.64 -8.78
C LEU A 60 22.64 -2.50 -9.80
N GLY A 61 23.94 -2.73 -9.57
CA GLY A 61 24.84 -3.40 -10.51
C GLY A 61 25.22 -2.56 -11.73
N GLY A 62 24.94 -1.26 -11.69
CA GLY A 62 25.25 -0.29 -12.73
C GLY A 62 24.88 1.13 -12.28
N PRO A 63 25.03 2.14 -13.16
CA PRO A 63 24.62 3.50 -12.85
C PRO A 63 23.09 3.61 -12.67
N PRO A 64 22.61 4.60 -11.91
CA PRO A 64 21.19 4.83 -11.73
C PRO A 64 20.53 5.30 -13.04
N PRO A 65 19.20 5.17 -13.16
CA PRO A 65 18.45 5.75 -14.28
C PRO A 65 18.71 7.25 -14.43
N GLY A 66 18.94 7.74 -15.66
CA GLY A 66 19.38 9.10 -15.91
C GLY A 66 18.40 10.23 -15.55
N TYR A 67 17.11 9.89 -15.34
CA TYR A 67 16.07 10.86 -14.96
C TYR A 67 16.24 11.40 -13.53
N ALA A 68 16.82 10.61 -12.63
CA ALA A 68 16.86 10.93 -11.21
C ALA A 68 17.92 11.94 -10.81
N GLN A 69 18.79 12.36 -11.74
CA GLN A 69 19.97 13.18 -11.42
C GLN A 69 20.71 12.72 -10.15
N ASN A 70 20.61 11.41 -9.86
CA ASN A 70 21.18 10.69 -8.70
C ASN A 70 20.63 11.09 -7.31
N ASN A 71 19.55 11.88 -7.23
CA ASN A 71 19.02 12.32 -5.94
C ASN A 71 18.39 11.21 -5.10
N ASP A 72 17.90 10.14 -5.75
CA ASP A 72 17.20 9.02 -5.13
C ASP A 72 18.13 7.82 -4.86
N PHE A 73 19.41 7.97 -5.13
CA PHE A 73 20.40 6.91 -5.04
C PHE A 73 21.62 7.38 -4.26
N ALA A 74 22.20 6.49 -3.46
CA ALA A 74 23.47 6.73 -2.76
C ALA A 74 24.60 6.03 -3.49
N GLU A 75 25.69 6.76 -3.76
CA GLU A 75 26.94 6.18 -4.25
C GLU A 75 27.90 5.87 -3.11
N VAL A 76 28.33 4.63 -3.03
CA VAL A 76 29.33 4.19 -2.04
C VAL A 76 30.33 3.27 -2.74
N GLY A 77 31.59 3.72 -2.80
CA GLY A 77 32.67 2.92 -3.41
C GLY A 77 32.43 2.57 -4.88
N GLY A 78 31.88 3.48 -5.67
CA GLY A 78 31.54 3.27 -7.09
C GLY A 78 30.33 2.38 -7.34
N ARG A 79 29.57 2.06 -6.30
CA ARG A 79 28.34 1.26 -6.36
C ARG A 79 27.14 2.10 -5.96
N TRP A 80 26.02 1.91 -6.64
CA TRP A 80 24.79 2.68 -6.44
C TRP A 80 23.74 1.88 -5.68
N PHE A 81 23.16 2.49 -4.66
CA PHE A 81 22.16 1.90 -3.77
C PHE A 81 20.88 2.70 -3.74
N ILE A 82 19.76 2.01 -3.61
CA ILE A 82 18.44 2.63 -3.40
C ILE A 82 18.28 2.92 -1.92
N VAL A 83 17.97 4.18 -1.57
CA VAL A 83 17.90 4.67 -0.18
C VAL A 83 16.49 4.61 0.44
N PHE A 84 15.52 4.06 -0.28
CA PHE A 84 14.13 3.96 0.17
C PHE A 84 13.89 2.74 1.06
N PRO A 85 12.80 2.76 1.89
CA PRO A 85 12.41 1.60 2.68
C PRO A 85 12.26 0.35 1.80
N PRO A 86 12.86 -0.79 2.19
CA PRO A 86 12.98 -1.95 1.29
C PRO A 86 11.69 -2.77 1.13
N PHE A 87 10.71 -2.61 2.01
CA PHE A 87 9.53 -3.47 2.04
C PHE A 87 8.68 -3.44 0.75
N PRO A 88 8.48 -2.32 0.04
CA PRO A 88 7.81 -2.32 -1.26
C PRO A 88 8.51 -3.21 -2.30
N ALA A 89 9.85 -3.27 -2.29
CA ALA A 89 10.60 -4.16 -3.17
C ALA A 89 10.37 -5.64 -2.84
N LEU A 90 10.20 -5.98 -1.56
CA LEU A 90 9.86 -7.35 -1.14
C LEU A 90 8.51 -7.79 -1.71
N LEU A 91 7.54 -6.89 -1.76
CA LEU A 91 6.22 -7.16 -2.36
C LEU A 91 6.30 -7.37 -3.88
N LEU A 92 7.20 -6.65 -4.56
CA LEU A 92 7.42 -6.80 -6.01
C LEU A 92 8.29 -8.01 -6.39
N LEU A 93 9.04 -8.56 -5.45
CA LEU A 93 10.01 -9.62 -5.71
C LEU A 93 9.43 -10.82 -6.48
N PRO A 94 8.23 -11.38 -6.14
CA PRO A 94 7.64 -12.46 -6.92
C PRO A 94 7.30 -12.05 -8.36
N LEU A 95 6.84 -10.81 -8.57
CA LEU A 95 6.50 -10.31 -9.91
C LEU A 95 7.75 -10.12 -10.77
N VAL A 96 8.82 -9.55 -10.20
CA VAL A 96 10.11 -9.39 -10.89
C VAL A 96 10.70 -10.75 -11.25
N LYS A 97 10.60 -11.72 -10.33
CA LYS A 97 11.05 -13.11 -10.58
C LYS A 97 10.29 -13.76 -11.75
N LEU A 98 8.97 -13.60 -11.78
CA LEU A 98 8.13 -14.16 -12.86
C LEU A 98 8.34 -13.43 -14.19
N GLY A 99 8.50 -12.09 -14.16
CA GLY A 99 8.75 -11.27 -15.33
C GLY A 99 10.16 -11.39 -15.89
N GLY A 100 11.10 -11.89 -15.09
CA GLY A 100 12.52 -12.07 -15.46
C GLY A 100 13.35 -10.78 -15.42
N SER A 101 12.74 -9.60 -15.29
CA SER A 101 13.46 -8.33 -15.10
C SER A 101 12.56 -7.25 -14.54
N ALA A 102 13.17 -6.22 -13.92
CA ALA A 102 12.48 -5.05 -13.36
C ALA A 102 11.66 -4.29 -14.42
N VAL A 103 12.18 -4.15 -15.64
CA VAL A 103 11.52 -3.40 -16.73
C VAL A 103 10.27 -4.08 -17.30
N ARG A 104 10.01 -5.33 -16.95
CA ARG A 104 8.79 -6.06 -17.35
C ARG A 104 7.68 -5.99 -16.32
N VAL A 105 7.92 -5.36 -15.19
CA VAL A 105 6.93 -5.21 -14.11
C VAL A 105 6.28 -3.84 -14.22
N GLN A 106 4.95 -3.83 -14.25
CA GLN A 106 4.16 -2.60 -14.15
C GLN A 106 3.99 -2.23 -12.67
N ASP A 107 5.05 -1.69 -12.09
CA ASP A 107 5.15 -1.37 -10.67
C ASP A 107 4.09 -0.36 -10.22
N GLY A 108 3.83 0.70 -11.02
CA GLY A 108 2.80 1.68 -10.72
C GLY A 108 1.41 1.05 -10.60
N GLN A 109 1.03 0.19 -11.55
CA GLN A 109 -0.24 -0.53 -11.51
C GLN A 109 -0.35 -1.43 -10.27
N PHE A 110 0.73 -2.12 -9.91
CA PHE A 110 0.76 -2.97 -8.71
C PHE A 110 0.46 -2.16 -7.44
N PHE A 111 1.08 -1.00 -7.25
CA PHE A 111 0.86 -0.17 -6.07
C PHE A 111 -0.52 0.49 -6.06
N LEU A 112 -1.14 0.76 -7.21
CA LEU A 112 -2.54 1.19 -7.28
C LEU A 112 -3.49 0.14 -6.70
N TRP A 113 -3.25 -1.15 -6.95
CA TRP A 113 -4.03 -2.22 -6.31
C TRP A 113 -3.89 -2.23 -4.79
N LEU A 114 -2.74 -1.85 -4.25
CA LEU A 114 -2.53 -1.78 -2.80
C LEU A 114 -3.14 -0.52 -2.17
N ALA A 115 -3.31 0.56 -2.94
CA ALA A 115 -3.73 1.85 -2.42
C ALA A 115 -5.12 1.83 -1.76
N GLY A 116 -6.06 1.01 -2.24
CA GLY A 116 -7.38 0.86 -1.63
C GLY A 116 -7.39 0.17 -0.26
N ILE A 117 -6.29 -0.49 0.14
CA ILE A 117 -6.22 -1.24 1.40
C ILE A 117 -6.32 -0.28 2.60
N ALA A 118 -5.57 0.82 2.61
CA ALA A 118 -5.53 1.74 3.75
C ALA A 118 -6.91 2.32 4.11
N PRO A 119 -7.73 2.90 3.19
CA PRO A 119 -9.06 3.38 3.51
C PRO A 119 -10.02 2.26 3.95
N ALA A 120 -9.91 1.07 3.38
CA ALA A 120 -10.73 -0.09 3.77
C ALA A 120 -10.41 -0.56 5.20
N VAL A 121 -9.13 -0.62 5.54
CA VAL A 121 -8.69 -1.01 6.89
C VAL A 121 -9.02 0.09 7.90
N LEU A 122 -8.89 1.37 7.54
CA LEU A 122 -9.31 2.49 8.38
C LEU A 122 -10.80 2.40 8.73
N PHE A 123 -11.66 2.06 7.76
CA PHE A 123 -13.07 1.77 8.04
C PHE A 123 -13.23 0.68 9.11
N LEU A 124 -12.47 -0.41 9.01
CA LEU A 124 -12.51 -1.49 10.01
C LEU A 124 -12.01 -1.04 11.40
N CYS A 125 -10.99 -0.18 11.45
CA CYS A 125 -10.50 0.42 12.70
C CYS A 125 -11.59 1.25 13.37
N ILE A 126 -12.27 2.14 12.64
CA ILE A 126 -13.34 2.99 13.16
C ILE A 126 -14.54 2.13 13.64
N GLU A 127 -14.92 1.11 12.86
CA GLU A 127 -15.95 0.16 13.27
C GLU A 127 -15.55 -0.65 14.51
N LYS A 128 -14.25 -0.94 14.70
CA LYS A 128 -13.75 -1.59 15.92
C LYS A 128 -13.84 -0.66 17.12
N LEU A 129 -13.43 0.61 17.01
CA LEU A 129 -13.60 1.61 18.06
C LEU A 129 -15.08 1.79 18.45
N ARG A 130 -15.98 1.76 17.47
CA ARG A 130 -17.43 1.81 17.73
C ARG A 130 -17.92 0.60 18.53
N ARG A 131 -17.45 -0.60 18.23
CA ARG A 131 -17.80 -1.83 18.96
C ARG A 131 -17.23 -1.85 20.37
N MET A 132 -16.09 -1.20 20.59
CA MET A 132 -15.49 -1.03 21.92
C MET A 132 -16.22 0.03 22.76
N GLY A 133 -17.22 0.70 22.20
CA GLY A 133 -17.96 1.75 22.91
C GLY A 133 -17.21 3.10 23.01
N LEU A 134 -16.06 3.23 22.32
CA LEU A 134 -15.25 4.45 22.36
C LEU A 134 -15.82 5.57 21.50
N THR A 135 -16.80 5.28 20.66
CA THR A 135 -17.57 6.26 19.90
C THR A 135 -19.00 5.83 19.69
N GLY A 136 -19.95 6.75 19.82
CA GLY A 136 -21.38 6.54 19.53
C GLY A 136 -21.77 6.81 18.09
N ARG A 137 -20.80 7.02 17.19
CA ARG A 137 -21.08 7.34 15.78
C ARG A 137 -21.63 6.15 15.03
N THR A 138 -22.30 6.40 13.91
CA THR A 138 -22.94 5.37 13.08
C THR A 138 -21.96 4.78 12.06
N THR A 139 -22.27 3.60 11.49
CA THR A 139 -21.51 3.02 10.35
C THR A 139 -21.44 3.97 9.14
N ARG A 140 -22.46 4.80 8.91
CA ARG A 140 -22.44 5.82 7.85
C ARG A 140 -21.34 6.84 8.09
N PHE A 141 -21.13 7.22 9.34
CA PHE A 141 -20.04 8.13 9.72
C PHE A 141 -18.66 7.47 9.54
N SER A 142 -18.53 6.19 9.85
CA SER A 142 -17.30 5.42 9.60
C SER A 142 -16.96 5.39 8.09
N LEU A 143 -17.96 5.16 7.24
CA LEU A 143 -17.80 5.22 5.78
C LEU A 143 -17.39 6.62 5.31
N LEU A 144 -18.06 7.67 5.82
CA LEU A 144 -17.73 9.05 5.47
C LEU A 144 -16.28 9.40 5.80
N LEU A 145 -15.80 9.04 7.00
CA LEU A 145 -14.41 9.30 7.40
C LEU A 145 -13.40 8.53 6.52
N SER A 146 -13.71 7.30 6.17
CA SER A 146 -12.84 6.49 5.30
C SER A 146 -12.78 7.06 3.87
N LEU A 147 -13.90 7.54 3.35
CA LEU A 147 -13.96 8.19 2.04
C LEU A 147 -13.29 9.58 2.07
N LEU A 148 -13.45 10.32 3.18
CA LEU A 148 -12.74 11.58 3.37
C LEU A 148 -11.22 11.37 3.42
N PHE A 149 -10.76 10.32 4.11
CA PHE A 149 -9.35 9.94 4.08
C PHE A 149 -8.89 9.59 2.66
N ALA A 150 -9.66 8.76 1.95
CA ALA A 150 -9.30 8.29 0.61
C ALA A 150 -9.23 9.41 -0.43
N PHE A 151 -10.14 10.40 -0.35
CA PHE A 151 -10.34 11.37 -1.43
C PHE A 151 -10.16 12.83 -0.99
N GLY A 152 -10.25 13.13 0.29
CA GLY A 152 -10.19 14.48 0.85
C GLY A 152 -8.89 14.83 1.55
N THR A 153 -7.87 13.97 1.47
CA THR A 153 -6.55 14.22 2.06
C THR A 153 -5.45 14.07 1.02
N VAL A 154 -4.22 14.36 1.42
CA VAL A 154 -3.01 14.15 0.60
C VAL A 154 -2.84 12.66 0.19
N TYR A 155 -3.52 11.74 0.87
CA TYR A 155 -3.47 10.32 0.51
C TYR A 155 -3.99 10.06 -0.91
N PHE A 156 -4.98 10.81 -1.39
CA PHE A 156 -5.49 10.71 -2.76
C PHE A 156 -4.37 10.89 -3.80
N PHE A 157 -3.65 12.01 -3.68
CA PHE A 157 -2.53 12.31 -4.56
C PHE A 157 -1.42 11.24 -4.46
N THR A 158 -1.11 10.81 -3.25
CA THR A 158 -0.12 9.75 -3.00
C THR A 158 -0.55 8.42 -3.64
N ALA A 159 -1.82 8.07 -3.52
CA ALA A 159 -2.37 6.80 -3.99
C ALA A 159 -2.36 6.68 -5.51
N GLU A 160 -2.68 7.76 -6.24
CA GLU A 160 -2.77 7.74 -7.70
C GLU A 160 -1.42 7.70 -8.42
N GLN A 161 -0.33 8.13 -7.77
CA GLN A 161 1.00 8.16 -8.37
C GLN A 161 1.61 6.77 -8.55
N GLY A 162 1.45 5.87 -7.58
CA GLY A 162 1.88 4.47 -7.65
C GLY A 162 3.39 4.23 -7.78
N THR A 163 4.26 5.24 -7.60
CA THR A 163 5.69 5.13 -7.89
C THR A 163 6.58 5.67 -6.77
N VAL A 164 7.81 5.22 -6.70
CA VAL A 164 8.90 5.68 -5.81
C VAL A 164 8.44 5.85 -4.36
N TRP A 165 8.63 7.04 -3.77
CA TRP A 165 8.21 7.35 -2.39
C TRP A 165 6.69 7.29 -2.20
N PHE A 166 5.89 7.61 -3.22
CA PHE A 166 4.43 7.46 -3.15
C PHE A 166 4.04 6.00 -2.92
N ALA A 167 4.66 5.06 -3.63
CA ALA A 167 4.47 3.63 -3.40
C ALA A 167 4.88 3.21 -1.98
N ALA A 168 6.01 3.75 -1.46
CA ALA A 168 6.41 3.51 -0.07
C ALA A 168 5.37 4.02 0.93
N HIS A 169 4.80 5.20 0.69
CA HIS A 169 3.74 5.76 1.53
C HIS A 169 2.43 4.97 1.45
N VAL A 170 2.04 4.49 0.27
CA VAL A 170 0.87 3.61 0.10
C VAL A 170 1.04 2.35 0.95
N VAL A 171 2.18 1.68 0.83
CA VAL A 171 2.49 0.45 1.58
C VAL A 171 2.58 0.74 3.07
N GLY A 172 3.33 1.78 3.46
CA GLY A 172 3.50 2.17 4.86
C GLY A 172 2.18 2.53 5.54
N THR A 173 1.29 3.26 4.85
CA THR A 173 -0.03 3.62 5.38
C THR A 173 -0.93 2.40 5.53
N ALA A 174 -0.89 1.45 4.58
CA ALA A 174 -1.64 0.21 4.68
C ALA A 174 -1.18 -0.64 5.88
N ILE A 175 0.15 -0.77 6.06
CA ILE A 175 0.74 -1.49 7.21
C ILE A 175 0.37 -0.79 8.52
N ALA A 176 0.50 0.55 8.60
CA ALA A 176 0.13 1.30 9.79
C ALA A 176 -1.35 1.12 10.16
N ALA A 177 -2.25 1.14 9.17
CA ALA A 177 -3.67 0.88 9.39
C ALA A 177 -3.92 -0.55 9.90
N LEU A 178 -3.24 -1.56 9.33
CA LEU A 178 -3.31 -2.94 9.78
C LEU A 178 -2.75 -3.11 11.20
N TYR A 179 -1.62 -2.46 11.50
CA TYR A 179 -1.06 -2.42 12.85
C TYR A 179 -2.09 -1.90 13.85
N VAL A 180 -2.70 -0.73 13.57
CA VAL A 180 -3.73 -0.16 14.45
C VAL A 180 -4.90 -1.11 14.62
N LEU A 181 -5.40 -1.72 13.54
CA LEU A 181 -6.49 -2.69 13.60
C LEU A 181 -6.17 -3.89 14.52
N CYS A 182 -4.94 -4.39 14.46
CA CYS A 182 -4.48 -5.52 15.26
C CYS A 182 -4.18 -5.13 16.71
N ALA A 183 -3.63 -3.92 16.94
CA ALA A 183 -3.26 -3.43 18.26
C ALA A 183 -4.47 -3.00 19.11
N LEU A 184 -5.53 -2.48 18.47
CA LEU A 184 -6.75 -2.09 19.18
C LEU A 184 -7.28 -3.24 20.03
N ASP A 185 -7.57 -2.94 21.33
CA ASP A 185 -8.09 -3.90 22.31
C ASP A 185 -7.16 -5.11 22.55
N ALA A 186 -5.87 -4.99 22.21
CA ALA A 186 -4.88 -6.07 22.28
C ALA A 186 -5.38 -7.41 21.66
N GLU A 187 -6.26 -7.35 20.65
CA GLU A 187 -6.91 -8.55 20.10
C GLU A 187 -5.89 -9.47 19.41
N ARG A 188 -4.85 -8.88 18.79
CA ARG A 188 -3.82 -9.61 18.05
C ARG A 188 -2.42 -9.03 18.29
N PRO A 189 -1.90 -9.10 19.55
CA PRO A 189 -0.66 -8.40 19.90
C PRO A 189 0.57 -8.92 19.15
N VAL A 190 0.63 -10.23 18.90
CA VAL A 190 1.75 -10.83 18.14
C VAL A 190 1.76 -10.32 16.69
N LEU A 191 0.60 -10.27 16.04
CA LEU A 191 0.51 -9.77 14.67
C LEU A 191 0.81 -8.26 14.60
N ALA A 192 0.36 -7.49 15.60
CA ALA A 192 0.73 -6.08 15.70
C ALA A 192 2.24 -5.88 15.91
N GLY A 193 2.91 -6.77 16.64
CA GLY A 193 4.36 -6.70 16.86
C GLY A 193 5.19 -7.09 15.62
N VAL A 194 4.60 -7.75 14.62
CA VAL A 194 5.25 -8.13 13.37
C VAL A 194 5.06 -7.07 12.27
N LEU A 195 3.96 -6.31 12.32
CA LEU A 195 3.64 -5.22 11.38
C LEU A 195 4.42 -3.95 11.67
#